data_d8ed9575103ca6b5db15ab1a8516ed9a
#
_entry.id   d8ed9575103ca6b5db15ab1a8516ed9a
#
_cell.length_a   1.000
_cell.length_b   1.000
_cell.length_c   1.000
_cell.angle_alpha   90.00
_cell.angle_beta   90.00
_cell.angle_gamma   90.00
#
_symmetry.space_group_name_H-M   'P 1'
#
loop_
_entity.id
_entity.type
_entity.pdbx_description
1 polymer ?
#
loop_
_entity_poly.entity_id
_entity_poly.type
_entity_poly.pdbx_seq_one_letter_code
_entity_poly.pdbx_strand_id
1 'polypeptide(L)'
;MESLSELWDAACTYIKTDGGISSAVFSLWLAPLQPAAFDGEKVTLTIDNEFKYGIVTKKFTELLEQAFFNALAFPVRVEILLVEKEKEEETPVSAATSASADELVINNRANSFENFVVGKSNNYAYAAAKKVAENPGKTYNPLFIYGKSGLGKTHLLKAIENYMKSQNPDASIIYVTSENFTNDIIEHVRFSNNPAEMREKYRRADALLVDDIQFIAGKNSIEEEFFHTFNALTENGKQIVLSSDNPPNEIPKLTERLKNRFEWGLMADIQPPDFEMRMAIIKNKADALSFSIPDAVVEFIAEQVSHNVRQLEGAVKKLQAICVLLDTTPTIEITKDAIKELMNTTQPVSVVREKILEQVSAVMGVSVNNITSDKRDKNIKDARQMAMYIIREMTGMSLEEIGKCFNGKTHSTVKHSIDSVADKMDKDKEYKGLVENIIKNVQEI
;
A
#
# COMPACT_ATOMS: atom_id res chain seq x y z
N MET A 1 49.55 -0.15 5.75
CA MET A 1 48.32 -0.91 5.98
C MET A 1 47.20 -0.04 5.49
N GLU A 2 46.56 -0.43 4.42
CA GLU A 2 45.38 0.25 3.93
C GLU A 2 44.28 0.17 5.02
N SER A 3 43.56 1.24 5.25
CA SER A 3 42.51 1.23 6.24
C SER A 3 41.35 0.32 5.79
N LEU A 4 40.60 -0.28 6.71
CA LEU A 4 39.47 -1.14 6.36
C LEU A 4 38.44 -0.41 5.47
N SER A 5 38.35 0.93 5.60
CA SER A 5 37.53 1.78 4.76
C SER A 5 38.06 1.84 3.31
N GLU A 6 39.37 1.95 3.09
CA GLU A 6 39.97 1.96 1.76
C GLU A 6 39.80 0.62 1.02
N LEU A 7 39.89 -0.50 1.77
CA LEU A 7 39.58 -1.84 1.24
C LEU A 7 38.11 -1.98 0.83
N TRP A 8 37.23 -1.43 1.61
CA TRP A 8 35.78 -1.43 1.30
C TRP A 8 35.47 -0.59 0.07
N ASP A 9 36.07 0.59 -0.05
CA ASP A 9 35.91 1.47 -1.21
C ASP A 9 36.46 0.82 -2.50
N ALA A 10 37.59 0.10 -2.42
CA ALA A 10 38.13 -0.66 -3.54
C ALA A 10 37.21 -1.81 -3.97
N ALA A 11 36.64 -2.57 -2.99
CA ALA A 11 35.70 -3.63 -3.25
C ALA A 11 34.39 -3.08 -3.87
N CYS A 12 33.87 -1.96 -3.37
CA CYS A 12 32.73 -1.27 -3.93
C CYS A 12 32.96 -0.79 -5.37
N THR A 13 34.17 -0.31 -5.68
CA THR A 13 34.54 0.10 -7.03
C THR A 13 34.50 -1.09 -7.97
N TYR A 14 35.13 -2.20 -7.60
CA TYR A 14 35.12 -3.43 -8.39
C TYR A 14 33.69 -3.93 -8.65
N ILE A 15 32.84 -3.96 -7.62
CA ILE A 15 31.44 -4.40 -7.75
C ILE A 15 30.67 -3.53 -8.76
N LYS A 16 30.95 -2.22 -8.81
CA LYS A 16 30.29 -1.28 -9.74
C LYS A 16 30.80 -1.39 -11.18
N THR A 17 32.08 -1.71 -11.37
CA THR A 17 32.72 -1.77 -12.70
C THR A 17 32.65 -3.15 -13.32
N ASP A 18 33.03 -4.18 -12.57
CA ASP A 18 33.26 -5.54 -13.06
C ASP A 18 32.34 -6.58 -12.43
N GLY A 19 31.59 -6.23 -11.36
CA GLY A 19 30.71 -7.15 -10.63
C GLY A 19 29.40 -7.54 -11.34
N GLY A 20 29.15 -7.04 -12.53
CA GLY A 20 27.98 -7.41 -13.36
C GLY A 20 26.62 -7.05 -12.78
N ILE A 21 26.54 -6.17 -11.79
CA ILE A 21 25.30 -5.69 -11.19
C ILE A 21 24.98 -4.24 -11.58
N SER A 22 23.68 -3.92 -11.69
CA SER A 22 23.27 -2.55 -11.99
C SER A 22 23.51 -1.61 -10.79
N SER A 23 23.72 -0.32 -11.07
CA SER A 23 23.87 0.72 -10.05
C SER A 23 22.68 0.75 -9.06
N ALA A 24 21.48 0.45 -9.54
CA ALA A 24 20.27 0.36 -8.70
C ALA A 24 20.35 -0.81 -7.72
N VAL A 25 20.81 -1.99 -8.15
CA VAL A 25 20.99 -3.17 -7.30
C VAL A 25 22.07 -2.91 -6.25
N PHE A 26 23.19 -2.29 -6.65
CA PHE A 26 24.24 -1.90 -5.71
C PHE A 26 23.69 -0.95 -4.62
N SER A 27 23.03 0.13 -5.01
CA SER A 27 22.50 1.13 -4.07
C SER A 27 21.47 0.55 -3.10
N LEU A 28 20.66 -0.40 -3.56
CA LEU A 28 19.60 -1.00 -2.74
C LEU A 28 20.12 -2.02 -1.74
N TRP A 29 21.07 -2.88 -2.16
CA TRP A 29 21.46 -4.07 -1.39
C TRP A 29 22.84 -4.00 -0.77
N LEU A 30 23.83 -3.42 -1.44
CA LEU A 30 25.22 -3.44 -1.01
C LEU A 30 25.70 -2.11 -0.42
N ALA A 31 25.17 -0.98 -0.85
CA ALA A 31 25.52 0.32 -0.27
C ALA A 31 25.21 0.46 1.24
N PRO A 32 24.17 -0.22 1.80
CA PRO A 32 23.92 -0.18 3.25
C PRO A 32 24.91 -1.00 4.10
N LEU A 33 25.75 -1.84 3.50
CA LEU A 33 26.76 -2.60 4.25
C LEU A 33 27.85 -1.67 4.77
N GLN A 34 28.28 -1.90 6.01
CA GLN A 34 29.39 -1.17 6.62
C GLN A 34 30.49 -2.14 7.04
N PRO A 35 31.77 -1.83 6.74
CA PRO A 35 32.89 -2.65 7.16
C PRO A 35 33.12 -2.49 8.67
N ALA A 36 33.10 -3.62 9.41
CA ALA A 36 33.23 -3.64 10.85
C ALA A 36 34.58 -4.14 11.34
N ALA A 37 35.14 -5.20 10.74
CA ALA A 37 36.41 -5.77 11.15
C ALA A 37 37.08 -6.53 10.00
N PHE A 38 38.42 -6.65 10.07
CA PHE A 38 39.20 -7.51 9.22
C PHE A 38 40.35 -8.13 10.06
N ASP A 39 40.40 -9.45 10.10
CA ASP A 39 41.37 -10.20 10.90
C ASP A 39 42.51 -10.85 10.07
N GLY A 40 42.57 -10.59 8.77
CA GLY A 40 43.54 -11.15 7.82
C GLY A 40 43.04 -12.37 7.03
N GLU A 41 42.01 -13.06 7.50
CA GLU A 41 41.37 -14.19 6.81
C GLU A 41 39.86 -13.94 6.55
N LYS A 42 39.24 -13.09 7.35
CA LYS A 42 37.84 -12.82 7.31
C LYS A 42 37.55 -11.33 7.37
N VAL A 43 36.68 -10.86 6.47
CA VAL A 43 36.10 -9.52 6.50
C VAL A 43 34.69 -9.60 7.10
N THR A 44 34.45 -8.83 8.14
CA THR A 44 33.14 -8.72 8.78
C THR A 44 32.47 -7.43 8.31
N LEU A 45 31.29 -7.59 7.70
CA LEU A 45 30.42 -6.49 7.30
C LEU A 45 29.19 -6.47 8.19
N THR A 46 28.63 -5.30 8.44
CA THR A 46 27.41 -5.14 9.24
C THR A 46 26.28 -4.55 8.41
N ILE A 47 25.05 -4.92 8.75
CA ILE A 47 23.84 -4.38 8.17
C ILE A 47 22.77 -4.26 9.27
N ASP A 48 21.95 -3.21 9.19
CA ASP A 48 20.95 -2.85 10.22
C ASP A 48 19.52 -3.29 9.87
N ASN A 49 19.34 -4.04 8.78
CA ASN A 49 18.03 -4.45 8.29
C ASN A 49 17.97 -5.97 8.06
N GLU A 50 17.13 -6.66 8.81
CA GLU A 50 16.98 -8.13 8.78
C GLU A 50 16.56 -8.67 7.40
N PHE A 51 15.65 -7.98 6.72
CA PHE A 51 15.22 -8.37 5.38
C PHE A 51 16.37 -8.30 4.37
N LYS A 52 17.15 -7.22 4.42
CA LYS A 52 18.36 -7.08 3.56
C LYS A 52 19.43 -8.09 3.93
N TYR A 53 19.63 -8.34 5.21
CA TYR A 53 20.57 -9.37 5.71
C TYR A 53 20.32 -10.73 5.05
N GLY A 54 19.06 -11.21 5.07
CA GLY A 54 18.72 -12.51 4.48
C GLY A 54 18.96 -12.60 2.97
N ILE A 55 18.78 -11.50 2.23
CA ILE A 55 19.00 -11.46 0.79
C ILE A 55 20.49 -11.32 0.47
N VAL A 56 21.20 -10.42 1.15
CA VAL A 56 22.62 -10.16 0.91
C VAL A 56 23.44 -11.41 1.22
N THR A 57 23.20 -12.06 2.34
CA THR A 57 23.89 -13.31 2.73
C THR A 57 23.65 -14.44 1.72
N LYS A 58 22.45 -14.56 1.14
CA LYS A 58 22.15 -15.66 0.21
C LYS A 58 22.63 -15.41 -1.22
N LYS A 59 22.63 -14.14 -1.67
CA LYS A 59 22.81 -13.82 -3.09
C LYS A 59 24.12 -13.12 -3.41
N PHE A 60 24.72 -12.42 -2.46
CA PHE A 60 25.82 -11.51 -2.74
C PHE A 60 27.13 -11.87 -2.00
N THR A 61 27.15 -12.90 -1.14
CA THR A 61 28.36 -13.30 -0.40
C THR A 61 29.51 -13.66 -1.35
N GLU A 62 29.24 -14.47 -2.37
CA GLU A 62 30.27 -14.86 -3.36
C GLU A 62 30.81 -13.64 -4.13
N LEU A 63 29.94 -12.68 -4.50
CA LEU A 63 30.35 -11.45 -5.17
C LEU A 63 31.20 -10.56 -4.26
N LEU A 64 30.86 -10.48 -2.98
CA LEU A 64 31.62 -9.74 -1.99
C LEU A 64 33.01 -10.36 -1.75
N GLU A 65 33.09 -11.70 -1.62
CA GLU A 65 34.36 -12.42 -1.50
C GLU A 65 35.25 -12.20 -2.73
N GLN A 66 34.65 -12.20 -3.92
CA GLN A 66 35.38 -11.93 -5.17
C GLN A 66 35.87 -10.48 -5.27
N ALA A 67 35.08 -9.51 -4.78
CA ALA A 67 35.48 -8.11 -4.73
C ALA A 67 36.62 -7.87 -3.75
N PHE A 68 36.56 -8.47 -2.57
CA PHE A 68 37.70 -8.39 -1.62
C PHE A 68 38.94 -9.16 -2.10
N PHE A 69 38.78 -10.28 -2.80
CA PHE A 69 39.91 -10.96 -3.43
C PHE A 69 40.63 -10.06 -4.42
N ASN A 70 39.91 -9.30 -5.24
CA ASN A 70 40.54 -8.34 -6.16
C ASN A 70 41.25 -7.19 -5.44
N ALA A 71 40.71 -6.73 -4.29
CA ALA A 71 41.35 -5.66 -3.51
C ALA A 71 42.57 -6.14 -2.73
N LEU A 72 42.55 -7.37 -2.21
CA LEU A 72 43.58 -7.92 -1.31
C LEU A 72 44.60 -8.83 -2.03
N ALA A 73 44.30 -9.33 -3.24
CA ALA A 73 45.07 -10.33 -4.00
C ALA A 73 45.20 -11.71 -3.27
N PHE A 74 44.42 -11.99 -2.25
CA PHE A 74 44.31 -13.31 -1.61
C PHE A 74 42.88 -13.58 -1.16
N PRO A 75 42.48 -14.87 -1.02
CA PRO A 75 41.09 -15.22 -0.67
C PRO A 75 40.77 -14.87 0.78
N VAL A 76 39.62 -14.22 0.99
CA VAL A 76 39.08 -13.93 2.30
C VAL A 76 37.61 -14.39 2.36
N ARG A 77 37.16 -14.77 3.54
CA ARG A 77 35.73 -15.03 3.79
C ARG A 77 35.02 -13.75 4.16
N VAL A 78 33.79 -13.62 3.71
CA VAL A 78 32.92 -12.51 4.10
C VAL A 78 31.86 -13.00 5.06
N GLU A 79 31.83 -12.44 6.24
CA GLU A 79 30.77 -12.63 7.22
C GLU A 79 29.93 -11.36 7.31
N ILE A 80 28.62 -11.52 7.25
CA ILE A 80 27.67 -10.41 7.39
C ILE A 80 26.98 -10.57 8.73
N LEU A 81 27.00 -9.54 9.56
CA LEU A 81 26.35 -9.53 10.86
C LEU A 81 25.16 -8.56 10.84
N LEU A 82 24.04 -9.02 11.38
CA LEU A 82 22.93 -8.15 11.68
C LEU A 82 23.21 -7.40 12.99
N VAL A 83 23.24 -6.07 12.94
CA VAL A 83 23.40 -5.25 14.13
C VAL A 83 22.00 -4.86 14.61
N GLU A 84 21.53 -5.47 15.70
CA GLU A 84 20.39 -4.95 16.45
C GLU A 84 20.83 -3.66 17.15
N LYS A 85 20.16 -2.56 16.87
CA LYS A 85 20.37 -1.32 17.63
C LYS A 85 19.90 -1.55 19.07
N GLU A 86 20.84 -1.78 19.99
CA GLU A 86 20.57 -1.63 21.42
C GLU A 86 20.10 -0.20 21.70
N LYS A 87 19.02 -0.10 22.46
CA LYS A 87 18.52 1.19 22.97
C LYS A 87 19.56 1.73 23.96
N GLU A 88 20.41 2.64 23.53
CA GLU A 88 21.21 3.45 24.44
C GLU A 88 20.33 4.48 25.13
N GLU A 89 20.42 4.48 26.46
CA GLU A 89 19.87 5.51 27.34
C GLU A 89 20.50 6.86 27.03
N GLU A 90 19.67 7.88 26.87
CA GLU A 90 20.09 9.24 26.54
C GLU A 90 20.85 9.89 27.70
N THR A 91 22.10 10.29 27.45
CA THR A 91 22.73 11.43 28.09
C THR A 91 23.14 12.44 27.03
N PRO A 92 22.98 13.75 27.25
CA PRO A 92 22.96 14.74 26.15
C PRO A 92 24.36 15.27 25.87
N VAL A 93 24.89 15.01 24.65
CA VAL A 93 25.95 15.84 24.04
C VAL A 93 25.66 16.05 22.56
N SER A 94 25.47 17.27 22.25
CA SER A 94 25.52 18.10 21.04
C SER A 94 26.05 17.52 19.73
N ALA A 95 25.23 17.79 18.68
CA ALA A 95 25.56 18.08 17.28
C ALA A 95 26.02 16.91 16.38
N ALA A 96 25.12 16.36 15.61
CA ALA A 96 25.11 16.16 14.16
C ALA A 96 24.20 14.97 13.74
N THR A 97 22.94 15.20 13.52
CA THR A 97 22.07 14.32 12.67
C THR A 97 20.83 15.11 12.22
N SER A 98 20.99 15.93 11.19
CA SER A 98 19.88 16.75 10.66
C SER A 98 19.05 16.08 9.56
N ALA A 99 19.37 14.87 9.10
CA ALA A 99 18.66 14.26 7.97
C ALA A 99 17.41 13.43 8.37
N SER A 100 17.43 12.74 9.50
CA SER A 100 16.29 11.89 9.90
C SER A 100 15.17 12.65 10.63
N ALA A 101 15.52 13.72 11.35
CA ALA A 101 14.53 14.58 12.00
C ALA A 101 13.75 15.43 10.98
N ASP A 102 14.40 15.87 9.91
CA ASP A 102 13.76 16.65 8.84
C ASP A 102 12.78 15.80 8.00
N GLU A 103 13.08 14.53 7.71
CA GLU A 103 12.13 13.64 7.02
C GLU A 103 10.89 13.32 7.88
N LEU A 104 11.05 13.13 9.18
CA LEU A 104 9.93 12.95 10.10
C LEU A 104 9.11 14.23 10.27
N VAL A 105 9.76 15.38 10.32
CA VAL A 105 9.09 16.69 10.38
C VAL A 105 8.39 17.04 9.06
N ILE A 106 8.98 16.69 7.92
CA ILE A 106 8.38 16.89 6.58
C ILE A 106 7.17 15.96 6.41
N ASN A 107 7.24 14.69 6.81
CA ASN A 107 6.10 13.76 6.76
C ASN A 107 4.98 14.16 7.73
N ASN A 108 5.30 14.69 8.89
CA ASN A 108 4.30 15.20 9.83
C ASN A 108 3.59 16.46 9.32
N ARG A 109 4.28 17.33 8.60
CA ARG A 109 3.65 18.51 7.96
C ARG A 109 2.80 18.13 6.74
N ALA A 110 3.16 17.07 6.01
CA ALA A 110 2.44 16.65 4.81
C ALA A 110 1.02 16.15 5.12
N ASN A 111 0.80 15.47 6.26
CA ASN A 111 -0.49 14.92 6.64
C ASN A 111 -1.12 15.73 7.79
N SER A 112 -1.49 16.96 7.49
CA SER A 112 -2.19 17.86 8.42
C SER A 112 -3.60 18.19 7.91
N PHE A 113 -4.43 18.77 8.78
CA PHE A 113 -5.77 19.24 8.38
C PHE A 113 -5.71 20.35 7.35
N GLU A 114 -4.67 21.19 7.38
CA GLU A 114 -4.47 22.32 6.45
C GLU A 114 -4.18 21.83 5.03
N ASN A 115 -3.50 20.71 4.91
CA ASN A 115 -3.12 20.12 3.62
C ASN A 115 -4.20 19.16 3.06
N PHE A 116 -5.25 18.89 3.82
CA PHE A 116 -6.36 18.06 3.37
C PHE A 116 -7.35 18.88 2.54
N VAL A 117 -7.51 18.53 1.27
CA VAL A 117 -8.47 19.21 0.39
C VAL A 117 -9.89 18.77 0.76
N VAL A 118 -10.71 19.73 1.18
CA VAL A 118 -12.09 19.50 1.61
C VAL A 118 -13.06 19.78 0.47
N GLY A 119 -13.99 18.87 0.23
CA GLY A 119 -15.06 19.01 -0.76
C GLY A 119 -16.33 18.26 -0.32
N LYS A 120 -17.35 18.23 -1.16
CA LYS A 120 -18.64 17.60 -0.83
C LYS A 120 -18.52 16.12 -0.47
N SER A 121 -17.56 15.43 -1.06
CA SER A 121 -17.34 13.98 -0.90
C SER A 121 -16.66 13.58 0.41
N ASN A 122 -16.06 14.51 1.15
CA ASN A 122 -15.30 14.21 2.38
C ASN A 122 -15.49 15.21 3.52
N ASN A 123 -16.32 16.26 3.33
CA ASN A 123 -16.51 17.30 4.33
C ASN A 123 -17.01 16.76 5.68
N TYR A 124 -17.89 15.75 5.65
CA TYR A 124 -18.43 15.15 6.86
C TYR A 124 -17.33 14.42 7.65
N ALA A 125 -16.54 13.61 6.97
CA ALA A 125 -15.41 12.89 7.58
C ALA A 125 -14.35 13.85 8.12
N TYR A 126 -14.04 14.92 7.37
CA TYR A 126 -13.12 15.98 7.80
C TYR A 126 -13.61 16.68 9.06
N ALA A 127 -14.87 17.12 9.09
CA ALA A 127 -15.47 17.82 10.23
C ALA A 127 -15.49 16.92 11.47
N ALA A 128 -15.85 15.63 11.32
CA ALA A 128 -15.82 14.64 12.39
C ALA A 128 -14.41 14.44 12.93
N ALA A 129 -13.43 14.24 12.06
CA ALA A 129 -12.02 14.07 12.41
C ALA A 129 -11.47 15.27 13.18
N LYS A 130 -11.77 16.48 12.72
CA LYS A 130 -11.37 17.73 13.38
C LYS A 130 -11.97 17.86 14.77
N LYS A 131 -13.27 17.57 14.92
CA LYS A 131 -13.97 17.60 16.23
C LYS A 131 -13.41 16.59 17.21
N VAL A 132 -13.07 15.39 16.75
CA VAL A 132 -12.41 14.36 17.57
C VAL A 132 -11.01 14.81 18.00
N ALA A 133 -10.25 15.40 17.11
CA ALA A 133 -8.93 15.92 17.43
C ALA A 133 -8.96 17.06 18.47
N GLU A 134 -9.96 17.97 18.36
CA GLU A 134 -10.17 19.07 19.29
C GLU A 134 -10.67 18.62 20.70
N ASN A 135 -11.45 17.55 20.76
CA ASN A 135 -12.09 17.08 22.01
C ASN A 135 -12.07 15.56 22.12
N PRO A 136 -10.88 14.94 22.28
CA PRO A 136 -10.72 13.49 22.30
C PRO A 136 -11.50 12.84 23.47
N GLY A 137 -12.10 11.71 23.19
CA GLY A 137 -12.87 10.91 24.16
C GLY A 137 -14.24 11.45 24.54
N LYS A 138 -14.61 12.68 24.12
CA LYS A 138 -15.82 13.35 24.59
C LYS A 138 -16.94 13.43 23.55
N THR A 139 -16.61 13.51 22.26
CA THR A 139 -17.61 13.87 21.24
C THR A 139 -18.10 12.63 20.47
N TYR A 140 -17.20 11.97 19.77
CA TYR A 140 -17.51 10.82 18.92
C TYR A 140 -16.50 9.71 19.21
N ASN A 141 -16.91 8.66 19.91
CA ASN A 141 -16.02 7.57 20.30
C ASN A 141 -16.73 6.21 20.21
N PRO A 142 -16.32 5.31 19.30
CA PRO A 142 -15.26 5.51 18.32
C PRO A 142 -15.67 6.45 17.17
N LEU A 143 -14.66 7.00 16.46
CA LEU A 143 -14.85 7.55 15.12
C LEU A 143 -14.43 6.48 14.12
N PHE A 144 -15.33 6.08 13.23
CA PHE A 144 -15.08 5.09 12.19
C PHE A 144 -15.12 5.75 10.81
N ILE A 145 -13.96 5.90 10.16
CA ILE A 145 -13.82 6.52 8.83
C ILE A 145 -13.73 5.41 7.78
N TYR A 146 -14.64 5.39 6.80
CA TYR A 146 -14.61 4.37 5.76
C TYR A 146 -14.76 4.96 4.37
N GLY A 147 -14.32 4.18 3.36
CA GLY A 147 -14.34 4.55 1.96
C GLY A 147 -13.26 3.82 1.19
N LYS A 148 -13.38 3.75 -0.13
CA LYS A 148 -12.46 2.98 -0.98
C LYS A 148 -10.99 3.36 -0.76
N SER A 149 -10.09 2.44 -1.11
CA SER A 149 -8.63 2.67 -0.97
C SER A 149 -8.18 3.94 -1.71
N GLY A 150 -7.26 4.69 -1.09
CA GLY A 150 -6.65 5.89 -1.69
C GLY A 150 -7.51 7.15 -1.67
N LEU A 151 -8.57 7.24 -0.85
CA LEU A 151 -9.42 8.43 -0.71
C LEU A 151 -8.99 9.40 0.39
N GLY A 152 -7.92 9.10 1.15
CA GLY A 152 -7.39 10.00 2.17
C GLY A 152 -7.71 9.62 3.62
N LYS A 153 -8.20 8.40 3.91
CA LYS A 153 -8.46 7.91 5.28
C LYS A 153 -7.23 8.03 6.17
N THR A 154 -6.11 7.46 5.73
CA THR A 154 -4.81 7.54 6.43
C THR A 154 -4.38 8.98 6.68
N HIS A 155 -4.61 9.90 5.73
CA HIS A 155 -4.31 11.32 5.91
C HIS A 155 -5.10 11.90 7.09
N LEU A 156 -6.42 11.62 7.17
CA LEU A 156 -7.24 12.10 8.29
C LEU A 156 -6.79 11.52 9.63
N LEU A 157 -6.45 10.22 9.70
CA LEU A 157 -5.91 9.62 10.92
C LEU A 157 -4.61 10.32 11.35
N LYS A 158 -3.69 10.54 10.41
CA LYS A 158 -2.43 11.25 10.67
C LYS A 158 -2.65 12.72 11.03
N ALA A 159 -3.63 13.39 10.42
CA ALA A 159 -3.99 14.75 10.77
C ALA A 159 -4.51 14.85 12.21
N ILE A 160 -5.34 13.88 12.66
CA ILE A 160 -5.79 13.78 14.05
C ILE A 160 -4.59 13.60 14.97
N GLU A 161 -3.71 12.64 14.67
CA GLU A 161 -2.49 12.38 15.47
C GLU A 161 -1.63 13.64 15.63
N ASN A 162 -1.31 14.29 14.50
CA ASN A 162 -0.47 15.49 14.48
C ASN A 162 -1.11 16.65 15.26
N TYR A 163 -2.42 16.86 15.07
CA TYR A 163 -3.14 17.92 15.78
C TYR A 163 -3.14 17.66 17.29
N MET A 164 -3.49 16.45 17.74
CA MET A 164 -3.52 16.11 19.16
C MET A 164 -2.15 16.22 19.81
N LYS A 165 -1.07 15.76 19.16
CA LYS A 165 0.31 15.90 19.62
C LYS A 165 0.75 17.37 19.69
N SER A 166 0.29 18.22 18.78
CA SER A 166 0.59 19.66 18.82
C SER A 166 -0.08 20.38 19.99
N GLN A 167 -1.28 19.93 20.40
CA GLN A 167 -2.01 20.48 21.53
C GLN A 167 -1.53 19.96 22.87
N ASN A 168 -1.11 18.71 22.94
CA ASN A 168 -0.58 18.08 24.14
C ASN A 168 0.58 17.14 23.78
N PRO A 169 1.83 17.62 23.81
CA PRO A 169 3.02 16.83 23.48
C PRO A 169 3.23 15.60 24.37
N ASP A 170 2.76 15.64 25.62
CA ASP A 170 2.91 14.55 26.59
C ASP A 170 1.84 13.47 26.44
N ALA A 171 0.82 13.68 25.60
CA ALA A 171 -0.24 12.70 25.41
C ALA A 171 0.27 11.46 24.67
N SER A 172 -0.05 10.28 25.21
CA SER A 172 0.24 8.99 24.57
C SER A 172 -0.74 8.72 23.43
N ILE A 173 -0.39 9.18 22.22
CA ILE A 173 -1.20 8.99 21.01
C ILE A 173 -0.55 7.94 20.15
N ILE A 174 -1.25 6.82 19.95
CA ILE A 174 -0.74 5.67 19.19
C ILE A 174 -1.48 5.60 17.84
N TYR A 175 -0.72 5.79 16.76
CA TYR A 175 -1.14 5.42 15.43
C TYR A 175 -0.51 4.08 15.05
N VAL A 176 -1.32 3.14 14.58
CA VAL A 176 -0.88 1.80 14.20
C VAL A 176 -1.70 1.28 13.01
N THR A 177 -1.07 0.56 12.08
CA THR A 177 -1.81 -0.23 11.10
C THR A 177 -2.29 -1.54 11.73
N SER A 178 -3.39 -2.10 11.26
CA SER A 178 -3.88 -3.41 11.75
C SER A 178 -2.85 -4.53 11.59
N GLU A 179 -1.98 -4.42 10.58
CA GLU A 179 -0.90 -5.37 10.36
C GLU A 179 0.15 -5.26 11.48
N ASN A 180 0.61 -4.05 11.79
CA ASN A 180 1.57 -3.82 12.87
C ASN A 180 0.98 -4.20 14.23
N PHE A 181 -0.29 -3.86 14.49
CA PHE A 181 -0.98 -4.30 15.70
C PHE A 181 -1.01 -5.84 15.81
N THR A 182 -1.27 -6.52 14.69
CA THR A 182 -1.24 -7.99 14.63
C THR A 182 0.16 -8.54 14.91
N ASN A 183 1.20 -7.94 14.31
CA ASN A 183 2.58 -8.34 14.50
C ASN A 183 3.04 -8.12 15.95
N ASP A 184 2.73 -6.98 16.54
CA ASP A 184 3.03 -6.70 17.96
C ASP A 184 2.43 -7.78 18.87
N ILE A 185 1.18 -8.21 18.62
CA ILE A 185 0.55 -9.29 19.40
C ILE A 185 1.30 -10.61 19.21
N ILE A 186 1.61 -10.98 17.95
CA ILE A 186 2.25 -12.26 17.63
C ILE A 186 3.66 -12.32 18.23
N GLU A 187 4.43 -11.25 18.14
CA GLU A 187 5.78 -11.17 18.70
C GLU A 187 5.77 -11.35 20.22
N HIS A 188 4.87 -10.65 20.92
CA HIS A 188 4.77 -10.76 22.37
C HIS A 188 4.26 -12.13 22.85
N VAL A 189 3.39 -12.79 22.07
CA VAL A 189 2.93 -14.14 22.38
C VAL A 189 4.02 -15.19 22.13
N ARG A 190 4.90 -15.00 21.13
CA ARG A 190 5.93 -15.97 20.74
C ARG A 190 7.26 -15.81 21.45
N PHE A 191 7.69 -14.57 21.69
CA PHE A 191 9.07 -14.27 22.09
C PHE A 191 9.19 -13.56 23.44
N SER A 192 8.13 -12.96 23.95
CA SER A 192 8.16 -12.27 25.24
C SER A 192 7.43 -13.06 26.32
N ASN A 193 8.10 -13.32 27.45
CA ASN A 193 7.46 -13.86 28.65
C ASN A 193 6.50 -12.87 29.33
N ASN A 194 6.25 -11.70 28.74
CA ASN A 194 5.43 -10.66 29.34
C ASN A 194 4.37 -10.08 28.36
N PRO A 195 3.26 -10.81 28.10
CA PRO A 195 2.13 -10.29 27.32
C PRO A 195 1.49 -9.03 27.94
N ALA A 196 1.77 -8.74 29.21
CA ALA A 196 1.19 -7.61 29.91
C ALA A 196 1.74 -6.26 29.40
N GLU A 197 2.98 -6.18 28.98
CA GLU A 197 3.63 -4.93 28.55
C GLU A 197 3.01 -4.37 27.25
N MET A 198 2.76 -5.22 26.26
CA MET A 198 2.08 -4.83 25.02
C MET A 198 0.64 -4.39 25.28
N ARG A 199 -0.08 -5.11 26.15
CA ARG A 199 -1.44 -4.74 26.55
C ARG A 199 -1.45 -3.38 27.25
N GLU A 200 -0.48 -3.10 28.12
CA GLU A 200 -0.32 -1.80 28.76
C GLU A 200 -0.08 -0.69 27.76
N LYS A 201 0.81 -0.90 26.77
CA LYS A 201 1.09 0.07 25.70
C LYS A 201 -0.20 0.58 25.06
N TYR A 202 -1.04 -0.34 24.55
CA TYR A 202 -2.25 0.05 23.84
C TYR A 202 -3.40 0.48 24.75
N ARG A 203 -3.57 -0.17 25.91
CA ARG A 203 -4.70 0.11 26.84
C ARG A 203 -4.51 1.37 27.68
N ARG A 204 -3.28 1.90 27.78
CA ARG A 204 -2.98 3.17 28.48
C ARG A 204 -2.90 4.37 27.55
N ALA A 205 -3.01 4.18 26.24
CA ALA A 205 -2.98 5.28 25.30
C ALA A 205 -4.11 6.30 25.58
N ASP A 206 -3.83 7.59 25.39
CA ASP A 206 -4.85 8.64 25.45
C ASP A 206 -5.71 8.65 24.17
N ALA A 207 -5.12 8.23 23.05
CA ALA A 207 -5.84 7.96 21.83
C ALA A 207 -5.20 6.79 21.06
N LEU A 208 -6.05 5.91 20.51
CA LEU A 208 -5.67 4.81 19.63
C LEU A 208 -6.28 5.01 18.25
N LEU A 209 -5.42 5.20 17.25
CA LEU A 209 -5.79 5.37 15.86
C LEU A 209 -5.34 4.13 15.08
N VAL A 210 -6.29 3.36 14.55
CA VAL A 210 -5.99 2.12 13.84
C VAL A 210 -6.38 2.24 12.37
N ASP A 211 -5.38 2.10 11.51
CA ASP A 211 -5.58 2.17 10.06
C ASP A 211 -5.85 0.78 9.49
N ASP A 212 -6.78 0.72 8.52
CA ASP A 212 -7.15 -0.48 7.78
C ASP A 212 -7.61 -1.64 8.67
N ILE A 213 -8.56 -1.36 9.60
CA ILE A 213 -9.05 -2.33 10.61
C ILE A 213 -9.60 -3.63 10.00
N GLN A 214 -9.99 -3.64 8.73
CA GLN A 214 -10.47 -4.84 8.05
C GLN A 214 -9.46 -6.01 8.04
N PHE A 215 -8.16 -5.74 8.21
CA PHE A 215 -7.15 -6.80 8.19
C PHE A 215 -7.02 -7.60 9.49
N ILE A 216 -7.72 -7.23 10.57
CA ILE A 216 -7.83 -8.10 11.75
C ILE A 216 -8.92 -9.17 11.55
N ALA A 217 -9.88 -8.95 10.63
CA ALA A 217 -11.04 -9.82 10.47
C ALA A 217 -10.67 -11.27 10.13
N GLY A 218 -11.34 -12.21 10.77
CA GLY A 218 -11.10 -13.65 10.64
C GLY A 218 -9.89 -14.18 11.42
N LYS A 219 -9.20 -13.34 12.20
CA LYS A 219 -8.09 -13.72 13.09
C LYS A 219 -8.58 -13.71 14.54
N ASN A 220 -9.28 -14.76 14.97
CA ASN A 220 -10.04 -14.80 16.24
C ASN A 220 -9.26 -14.29 17.46
N SER A 221 -7.99 -14.69 17.63
CA SER A 221 -7.17 -14.26 18.77
C SER A 221 -6.84 -12.76 18.73
N ILE A 222 -6.66 -12.21 17.53
CA ILE A 222 -6.37 -10.79 17.32
C ILE A 222 -7.63 -9.96 17.53
N GLU A 223 -8.77 -10.42 17.01
CA GLU A 223 -10.07 -9.78 17.23
C GLU A 223 -10.44 -9.75 18.73
N GLU A 224 -10.15 -10.82 19.46
CA GLU A 224 -10.40 -10.89 20.91
C GLU A 224 -9.51 -9.91 21.68
N GLU A 225 -8.21 -9.86 21.39
CA GLU A 225 -7.30 -8.90 22.04
C GLU A 225 -7.65 -7.45 21.68
N PHE A 226 -8.03 -7.20 20.42
CA PHE A 226 -8.52 -5.89 20.02
C PHE A 226 -9.81 -5.50 20.74
N PHE A 227 -10.75 -6.42 20.90
CA PHE A 227 -11.99 -6.20 21.65
C PHE A 227 -11.73 -5.81 23.10
N HIS A 228 -10.80 -6.47 23.77
CA HIS A 228 -10.41 -6.13 25.14
C HIS A 228 -9.73 -4.76 25.22
N THR A 229 -8.85 -4.43 24.27
CA THR A 229 -8.20 -3.13 24.17
C THR A 229 -9.23 -2.02 23.92
N PHE A 230 -10.17 -2.24 23.01
CA PHE A 230 -11.25 -1.33 22.71
C PHE A 230 -12.10 -1.02 23.96
N ASN A 231 -12.52 -2.04 24.70
CA ASN A 231 -13.31 -1.86 25.92
C ASN A 231 -12.52 -1.09 26.99
N ALA A 232 -11.27 -1.45 27.23
CA ALA A 232 -10.41 -0.78 28.20
C ALA A 232 -10.24 0.72 27.91
N LEU A 233 -10.07 1.08 26.64
CA LEU A 233 -9.97 2.48 26.21
C LEU A 233 -11.29 3.21 26.37
N THR A 234 -12.38 2.62 25.92
CA THR A 234 -13.72 3.24 25.98
C THR A 234 -14.17 3.47 27.42
N GLU A 235 -13.97 2.50 28.32
CA GLU A 235 -14.29 2.60 29.75
C GLU A 235 -13.50 3.71 30.46
N ASN A 236 -12.27 3.95 30.00
CA ASN A 236 -11.42 5.03 30.51
C ASN A 236 -11.61 6.38 29.79
N GLY A 237 -12.62 6.50 28.91
CA GLY A 237 -12.88 7.73 28.15
C GLY A 237 -11.78 8.12 27.17
N LYS A 238 -10.95 7.17 26.73
CA LYS A 238 -9.87 7.38 25.76
C LYS A 238 -10.41 7.32 24.34
N GLN A 239 -9.83 8.11 23.43
CA GLN A 239 -10.31 8.20 22.05
C GLN A 239 -9.90 6.98 21.21
N ILE A 240 -10.84 6.47 20.44
CA ILE A 240 -10.58 5.46 19.38
C ILE A 240 -10.96 6.04 18.03
N VAL A 241 -10.08 5.91 17.04
CA VAL A 241 -10.33 6.25 15.63
C VAL A 241 -9.95 5.06 14.77
N LEU A 242 -10.85 4.64 13.91
CA LEU A 242 -10.66 3.47 13.04
C LEU A 242 -10.83 3.88 11.58
N SER A 243 -10.03 3.32 10.70
CA SER A 243 -10.26 3.40 9.26
C SER A 243 -10.54 2.03 8.64
N SER A 244 -11.32 2.00 7.55
CA SER A 244 -11.60 0.80 6.77
C SER A 244 -11.94 1.13 5.32
N ASP A 245 -11.77 0.15 4.42
CA ASP A 245 -12.25 0.27 3.04
C ASP A 245 -13.77 0.06 2.92
N ASN A 246 -14.40 -0.61 3.89
CA ASN A 246 -15.83 -0.91 3.92
C ASN A 246 -16.45 -0.57 5.29
N PRO A 247 -17.76 -0.30 5.36
CA PRO A 247 -18.45 -0.16 6.63
C PRO A 247 -18.41 -1.49 7.43
N PRO A 248 -18.54 -1.47 8.77
CA PRO A 248 -18.36 -2.65 9.62
C PRO A 248 -19.22 -3.85 9.20
N ASN A 249 -20.46 -3.63 8.78
CA ASN A 249 -21.36 -4.69 8.33
C ASN A 249 -20.89 -5.42 7.07
N GLU A 250 -20.12 -4.75 6.22
CA GLU A 250 -19.59 -5.28 4.96
C GLU A 250 -18.20 -5.88 5.10
N ILE A 251 -17.57 -5.80 6.28
CA ILE A 251 -16.26 -6.44 6.51
C ILE A 251 -16.46 -7.96 6.66
N PRO A 252 -15.98 -8.76 5.69
CA PRO A 252 -16.14 -10.20 5.73
C PRO A 252 -15.42 -10.81 6.95
N LYS A 253 -16.05 -11.81 7.59
CA LYS A 253 -15.49 -12.57 8.73
C LYS A 253 -15.23 -11.76 10.01
N LEU A 254 -15.59 -10.49 10.07
CA LEU A 254 -15.52 -9.71 11.31
C LEU A 254 -16.61 -10.20 12.28
N THR A 255 -16.25 -10.38 13.56
CA THR A 255 -17.20 -10.84 14.59
C THR A 255 -18.27 -9.79 14.86
N GLU A 256 -19.52 -10.25 15.13
CA GLU A 256 -20.66 -9.36 15.43
C GLU A 256 -20.39 -8.45 16.66
N ARG A 257 -19.60 -8.93 17.62
CA ARG A 257 -19.20 -8.12 18.79
C ARG A 257 -18.44 -6.87 18.40
N LEU A 258 -17.49 -6.97 17.45
CA LEU A 258 -16.69 -5.85 16.96
C LEU A 258 -17.50 -4.95 16.04
N LYS A 259 -18.34 -5.52 15.16
CA LYS A 259 -19.24 -4.74 14.31
C LYS A 259 -20.11 -3.79 15.15
N ASN A 260 -20.78 -4.32 16.16
CA ASN A 260 -21.60 -3.53 17.07
C ASN A 260 -20.82 -2.44 17.81
N ARG A 261 -19.56 -2.71 18.19
CA ARG A 261 -18.69 -1.70 18.84
C ARG A 261 -18.28 -0.60 17.89
N PHE A 262 -17.98 -0.93 16.64
CA PHE A 262 -17.58 0.04 15.62
C PHE A 262 -18.75 0.95 15.22
N GLU A 263 -19.96 0.40 15.17
CA GLU A 263 -21.18 1.13 14.85
C GLU A 263 -21.73 1.99 15.99
N TRP A 264 -21.33 1.73 17.23
CA TRP A 264 -21.80 2.51 18.37
C TRP A 264 -21.39 4.00 18.29
N GLY A 265 -20.28 4.30 17.63
CA GLY A 265 -19.74 5.65 17.50
C GLY A 265 -20.27 6.42 16.29
N LEU A 266 -19.45 7.31 15.77
CA LEU A 266 -19.75 8.06 14.56
C LEU A 266 -19.16 7.37 13.34
N MET A 267 -20.02 7.08 12.37
CA MET A 267 -19.64 6.55 11.06
C MET A 267 -19.47 7.69 10.08
N ALA A 268 -18.30 7.80 9.44
CA ALA A 268 -18.00 8.86 8.49
C ALA A 268 -17.46 8.26 7.18
N ASP A 269 -18.21 8.41 6.11
CA ASP A 269 -17.82 7.94 4.79
C ASP A 269 -16.98 8.97 4.02
N ILE A 270 -16.10 8.48 3.17
CA ILE A 270 -15.37 9.28 2.18
C ILE A 270 -15.68 8.73 0.80
N GLN A 271 -16.31 9.59 -0.01
CA GLN A 271 -16.66 9.27 -1.40
C GLN A 271 -15.55 9.73 -2.38
N PRO A 272 -15.49 9.18 -3.60
CA PRO A 272 -14.60 9.67 -4.64
C PRO A 272 -14.77 11.19 -4.88
N PRO A 273 -13.66 11.92 -5.12
CA PRO A 273 -13.71 13.36 -5.35
C PRO A 273 -14.39 13.68 -6.67
N ASP A 274 -15.19 14.76 -6.71
CA ASP A 274 -15.70 15.35 -7.93
C ASP A 274 -14.58 16.01 -8.76
N PHE A 275 -14.90 16.48 -9.97
CA PHE A 275 -13.91 17.03 -10.89
C PHE A 275 -13.18 18.24 -10.30
N GLU A 276 -13.91 19.16 -9.69
CA GLU A 276 -13.35 20.40 -9.11
C GLU A 276 -12.42 20.06 -7.92
N MET A 277 -12.82 19.12 -7.10
CA MET A 277 -12.01 18.65 -5.99
C MET A 277 -10.74 17.93 -6.48
N ARG A 278 -10.81 17.13 -7.57
CA ARG A 278 -9.61 16.53 -8.16
C ARG A 278 -8.62 17.57 -8.65
N MET A 279 -9.10 18.62 -9.33
CA MET A 279 -8.26 19.76 -9.73
C MET A 279 -7.58 20.44 -8.54
N ALA A 280 -8.33 20.67 -7.47
CA ALA A 280 -7.80 21.25 -6.24
C ALA A 280 -6.72 20.35 -5.59
N ILE A 281 -6.93 19.04 -5.57
CA ILE A 281 -5.94 18.07 -5.06
C ILE A 281 -4.65 18.09 -5.89
N ILE A 282 -4.75 18.12 -7.23
CA ILE A 282 -3.60 18.19 -8.12
C ILE A 282 -2.81 19.49 -7.88
N LYS A 283 -3.50 20.64 -7.80
CA LYS A 283 -2.86 21.94 -7.54
C LYS A 283 -2.18 21.97 -6.17
N ASN A 284 -2.87 21.55 -5.11
CA ASN A 284 -2.30 21.46 -3.76
C ASN A 284 -1.05 20.58 -3.73
N LYS A 285 -1.08 19.45 -4.43
CA LYS A 285 0.07 18.55 -4.52
C LYS A 285 1.23 19.14 -5.32
N ALA A 286 0.95 19.84 -6.40
CA ALA A 286 1.95 20.53 -7.21
C ALA A 286 2.62 21.67 -6.41
N ASP A 287 1.83 22.46 -5.68
CA ASP A 287 2.33 23.53 -4.81
C ASP A 287 3.24 22.97 -3.70
N ALA A 288 2.82 21.86 -3.05
CA ALA A 288 3.63 21.18 -2.03
C ALA A 288 4.97 20.65 -2.58
N LEU A 289 5.05 20.39 -3.88
CA LEU A 289 6.26 19.96 -4.59
C LEU A 289 7.01 21.14 -5.24
N SER A 290 6.56 22.39 -5.04
CA SER A 290 7.09 23.57 -5.74
C SER A 290 7.16 23.39 -7.26
N PHE A 291 6.14 22.72 -7.83
CA PHE A 291 6.08 22.34 -9.24
C PHE A 291 4.91 23.05 -9.92
N SER A 292 5.22 23.97 -10.85
CA SER A 292 4.20 24.71 -11.61
C SER A 292 3.61 23.86 -12.73
N ILE A 293 2.29 23.67 -12.71
CA ILE A 293 1.54 22.91 -13.73
C ILE A 293 0.53 23.83 -14.41
N PRO A 294 0.50 23.94 -15.75
CA PRO A 294 -0.52 24.68 -16.49
C PRO A 294 -1.93 24.14 -16.23
N ASP A 295 -2.93 25.03 -16.18
CA ASP A 295 -4.33 24.64 -15.92
C ASP A 295 -4.85 23.59 -16.88
N ALA A 296 -4.52 23.66 -18.17
CA ALA A 296 -4.90 22.65 -19.16
C ALA A 296 -4.35 21.24 -18.84
N VAL A 297 -3.18 21.13 -18.23
CA VAL A 297 -2.59 19.85 -17.79
C VAL A 297 -3.27 19.38 -16.51
N VAL A 298 -3.61 20.27 -15.59
CA VAL A 298 -4.39 19.96 -14.37
C VAL A 298 -5.75 19.40 -14.75
N GLU A 299 -6.47 20.07 -15.66
CA GLU A 299 -7.77 19.62 -16.18
C GLU A 299 -7.64 18.23 -16.82
N PHE A 300 -6.64 18.05 -17.67
CA PHE A 300 -6.40 16.76 -18.34
C PHE A 300 -6.15 15.62 -17.33
N ILE A 301 -5.30 15.82 -16.31
CA ILE A 301 -5.08 14.80 -15.27
C ILE A 301 -6.38 14.54 -14.51
N ALA A 302 -7.13 15.58 -14.13
CA ALA A 302 -8.38 15.46 -13.39
C ALA A 302 -9.48 14.73 -14.18
N GLU A 303 -9.52 14.85 -15.51
CA GLU A 303 -10.42 14.10 -16.38
C GLU A 303 -10.04 12.62 -16.46
N GLN A 304 -8.76 12.33 -16.65
CA GLN A 304 -8.28 10.99 -16.90
C GLN A 304 -8.19 10.12 -15.64
N VAL A 305 -7.89 10.71 -14.47
CA VAL A 305 -7.72 10.01 -13.19
C VAL A 305 -8.90 10.36 -12.26
N SER A 306 -9.96 9.55 -12.28
CA SER A 306 -11.25 9.93 -11.69
C SER A 306 -11.54 9.34 -10.29
N HIS A 307 -10.89 8.23 -9.87
CA HIS A 307 -11.41 7.44 -8.76
C HIS A 307 -10.52 7.39 -7.52
N ASN A 308 -9.26 7.82 -7.59
CA ASN A 308 -8.28 7.56 -6.53
C ASN A 308 -7.33 8.74 -6.31
N VAL A 309 -7.39 9.36 -5.13
CA VAL A 309 -6.53 10.50 -4.77
C VAL A 309 -5.05 10.11 -4.79
N ARG A 310 -4.70 8.89 -4.36
CA ARG A 310 -3.31 8.39 -4.41
C ARG A 310 -2.78 8.34 -5.84
N GLN A 311 -3.65 8.00 -6.82
CA GLN A 311 -3.26 8.01 -8.24
C GLN A 311 -3.07 9.44 -8.77
N LEU A 312 -3.92 10.41 -8.35
CA LEU A 312 -3.73 11.82 -8.69
C LEU A 312 -2.39 12.34 -8.17
N GLU A 313 -2.08 12.09 -6.91
CA GLU A 313 -0.79 12.46 -6.33
C GLU A 313 0.40 11.76 -7.01
N GLY A 314 0.25 10.49 -7.36
CA GLY A 314 1.24 9.72 -8.10
C GLY A 314 1.48 10.29 -9.49
N ALA A 315 0.42 10.71 -10.20
CA ALA A 315 0.50 11.34 -11.52
C ALA A 315 1.31 12.65 -11.46
N VAL A 316 1.04 13.51 -10.46
CA VAL A 316 1.77 14.77 -10.27
C VAL A 316 3.25 14.51 -9.99
N LYS A 317 3.57 13.56 -9.08
CA LYS A 317 4.97 13.20 -8.76
C LYS A 317 5.71 12.63 -9.98
N LYS A 318 5.06 11.75 -10.74
CA LYS A 318 5.67 11.16 -11.95
C LYS A 318 5.90 12.21 -13.02
N LEU A 319 4.94 13.11 -13.23
CA LEU A 319 5.07 14.24 -14.16
C LEU A 319 6.22 15.17 -13.77
N GLN A 320 6.31 15.54 -12.49
CA GLN A 320 7.41 16.33 -11.96
C GLN A 320 8.77 15.65 -12.23
N ALA A 321 8.88 14.36 -11.90
CA ALA A 321 10.11 13.62 -12.11
C ALA A 321 10.54 13.61 -13.58
N ILE A 322 9.60 13.41 -14.52
CA ILE A 322 9.89 13.44 -15.96
C ILE A 322 10.34 14.84 -16.39
N CYS A 323 9.64 15.89 -15.96
CA CYS A 323 9.99 17.27 -16.33
C CYS A 323 11.37 17.68 -15.80
N VAL A 324 11.71 17.30 -14.57
CA VAL A 324 13.02 17.56 -13.97
C VAL A 324 14.13 16.77 -14.67
N LEU A 325 13.90 15.49 -14.98
CA LEU A 325 14.92 14.62 -15.63
C LEU A 325 15.19 15.04 -17.09
N LEU A 326 14.16 15.52 -17.80
CA LEU A 326 14.27 15.91 -19.22
C LEU A 326 14.48 17.41 -19.42
N ASP A 327 14.59 18.19 -18.33
CA ASP A 327 14.66 19.67 -18.35
C ASP A 327 13.57 20.30 -19.24
N THR A 328 12.32 19.87 -19.03
CA THR A 328 11.16 20.27 -19.85
C THR A 328 10.02 20.81 -18.98
N THR A 329 9.13 21.59 -19.60
CA THR A 329 7.90 22.05 -18.95
C THR A 329 6.77 21.04 -19.13
N PRO A 330 5.83 20.94 -18.17
CA PRO A 330 4.70 19.99 -18.28
C PRO A 330 3.77 20.37 -19.44
N THR A 331 3.61 19.43 -20.37
CA THR A 331 2.68 19.53 -21.51
C THR A 331 1.69 18.38 -21.46
N ILE A 332 0.57 18.47 -22.21
CA ILE A 332 -0.42 17.40 -22.31
C ILE A 332 0.20 16.11 -22.88
N GLU A 333 1.15 16.22 -23.82
CA GLU A 333 1.83 15.08 -24.43
C GLU A 333 2.68 14.31 -23.42
N ILE A 334 3.55 15.02 -22.69
CA ILE A 334 4.37 14.44 -21.61
C ILE A 334 3.46 13.85 -20.54
N THR A 335 2.36 14.51 -20.21
CA THR A 335 1.41 14.06 -19.21
C THR A 335 0.72 12.77 -19.63
N LYS A 336 0.33 12.61 -20.89
CA LYS A 336 -0.24 11.35 -21.44
C LYS A 336 0.69 10.17 -21.18
N ASP A 337 1.97 10.32 -21.48
CA ASP A 337 2.96 9.28 -21.25
C ASP A 337 3.18 9.00 -19.76
N ALA A 338 3.20 10.06 -18.93
CA ALA A 338 3.35 9.94 -17.49
C ALA A 338 2.22 9.14 -16.83
N ILE A 339 0.96 9.34 -17.27
CA ILE A 339 -0.22 8.70 -16.66
C ILE A 339 -0.73 7.48 -17.41
N LYS A 340 -0.08 7.08 -18.53
CA LYS A 340 -0.52 5.96 -19.38
C LYS A 340 -0.75 4.66 -18.60
N GLU A 341 0.13 4.32 -17.66
CA GLU A 341 -0.03 3.15 -16.80
C GLU A 341 -1.20 3.30 -15.82
N LEU A 342 -1.47 4.53 -15.35
CA LEU A 342 -2.60 4.82 -14.47
C LEU A 342 -3.93 4.77 -15.23
N MET A 343 -3.95 5.17 -16.49
CA MET A 343 -5.12 5.09 -17.35
C MET A 343 -5.49 3.64 -17.69
N ASN A 344 -4.51 2.78 -17.92
CA ASN A 344 -4.74 1.36 -18.21
C ASN A 344 -5.36 0.62 -17.01
N THR A 345 -5.16 1.10 -15.80
CA THR A 345 -5.77 0.54 -14.57
C THR A 345 -7.18 1.10 -14.30
N THR A 346 -7.64 2.10 -15.05
CA THR A 346 -8.83 2.92 -14.70
C THR A 346 -9.94 2.87 -15.74
N GLN A 347 -9.95 1.92 -16.68
CA GLN A 347 -11.13 1.76 -17.52
C GLN A 347 -12.34 1.38 -16.65
N PRO A 348 -13.49 2.06 -16.78
CA PRO A 348 -14.69 1.69 -16.04
C PRO A 348 -14.96 0.19 -16.22
N VAL A 349 -15.28 -0.50 -15.16
CA VAL A 349 -15.54 -1.96 -15.15
C VAL A 349 -16.54 -2.35 -16.24
N SER A 350 -17.50 -1.46 -16.54
CA SER A 350 -18.45 -1.63 -17.65
C SER A 350 -17.77 -1.67 -19.03
N VAL A 351 -16.80 -0.78 -19.28
CA VAL A 351 -16.07 -0.71 -20.54
C VAL A 351 -15.14 -1.91 -20.70
N VAL A 352 -14.44 -2.29 -19.63
CA VAL A 352 -13.60 -3.50 -19.64
C VAL A 352 -14.45 -4.75 -19.89
N ARG A 353 -15.60 -4.85 -19.24
CA ARG A 353 -16.55 -5.95 -19.45
C ARG A 353 -17.03 -6.03 -20.90
N GLU A 354 -17.42 -4.91 -21.49
CA GLU A 354 -17.87 -4.87 -22.89
C GLU A 354 -16.77 -5.31 -23.85
N LYS A 355 -15.55 -4.81 -23.67
CA LYS A 355 -14.38 -5.25 -24.46
C LYS A 355 -14.10 -6.75 -24.30
N ILE A 356 -14.19 -7.29 -23.07
CA ILE A 356 -14.02 -8.73 -22.83
C ILE A 356 -15.09 -9.52 -23.62
N LEU A 357 -16.34 -9.10 -23.54
CA LEU A 357 -17.44 -9.77 -24.25
C LEU A 357 -17.25 -9.72 -25.77
N GLU A 358 -16.78 -8.60 -26.32
CA GLU A 358 -16.46 -8.45 -27.74
C GLU A 358 -15.29 -9.35 -28.16
N GLN A 359 -14.20 -9.39 -27.40
CA GLN A 359 -13.05 -10.24 -27.68
C GLN A 359 -13.40 -11.74 -27.59
N VAL A 360 -14.13 -12.15 -26.57
CA VAL A 360 -14.62 -13.54 -26.46
C VAL A 360 -15.57 -13.87 -27.60
N SER A 361 -16.45 -12.94 -28.01
CA SER A 361 -17.34 -13.09 -29.15
C SER A 361 -16.57 -13.31 -30.47
N ALA A 362 -15.54 -12.50 -30.70
CA ALA A 362 -14.71 -12.61 -31.89
C ALA A 362 -13.93 -13.94 -31.94
N VAL A 363 -13.33 -14.36 -30.85
CA VAL A 363 -12.49 -15.56 -30.77
C VAL A 363 -13.33 -16.85 -30.80
N MET A 364 -14.47 -16.86 -30.09
CA MET A 364 -15.33 -18.06 -29.99
C MET A 364 -16.41 -18.14 -31.10
N GLY A 365 -16.55 -17.12 -31.93
CA GLY A 365 -17.57 -17.07 -32.97
C GLY A 365 -19.02 -17.03 -32.45
N VAL A 366 -19.23 -16.52 -31.24
CA VAL A 366 -20.52 -16.46 -30.53
C VAL A 366 -20.90 -15.00 -30.29
N SER A 367 -22.05 -14.55 -30.75
CA SER A 367 -22.46 -13.14 -30.53
C SER A 367 -22.59 -12.80 -29.04
N VAL A 368 -22.29 -11.56 -28.68
CA VAL A 368 -22.36 -11.05 -27.31
C VAL A 368 -23.75 -11.30 -26.68
N ASN A 369 -24.82 -11.09 -27.44
CA ASN A 369 -26.19 -11.37 -27.02
C ASN A 369 -26.43 -12.84 -26.66
N ASN A 370 -25.78 -13.78 -27.35
CA ASN A 370 -25.87 -15.20 -27.04
C ASN A 370 -25.02 -15.56 -25.80
N ILE A 371 -23.83 -14.95 -25.65
CA ILE A 371 -22.96 -15.16 -24.46
C ILE A 371 -23.72 -14.78 -23.17
N THR A 372 -24.42 -13.64 -23.18
CA THR A 372 -25.18 -13.14 -22.03
C THR A 372 -26.54 -13.80 -21.84
N SER A 373 -27.07 -14.54 -22.85
CA SER A 373 -28.36 -15.20 -22.82
C SER A 373 -28.42 -16.46 -21.96
N ASP A 374 -29.62 -17.06 -21.79
CA ASP A 374 -29.82 -18.33 -21.09
C ASP A 374 -29.69 -19.58 -21.97
N LYS A 375 -29.30 -19.42 -23.24
CA LYS A 375 -29.12 -20.54 -24.14
C LYS A 375 -28.08 -21.54 -23.63
N ARG A 376 -28.36 -22.85 -23.84
CA ARG A 376 -27.56 -23.95 -23.28
C ARG A 376 -26.71 -24.70 -24.29
N ASP A 377 -26.56 -24.14 -25.48
CA ASP A 377 -25.67 -24.69 -26.53
C ASP A 377 -24.23 -24.78 -25.95
N LYS A 378 -23.52 -25.85 -26.34
CA LYS A 378 -22.17 -26.12 -25.81
C LYS A 378 -21.20 -24.96 -26.06
N ASN A 379 -21.17 -24.45 -27.31
CA ASN A 379 -20.27 -23.34 -27.66
C ASN A 379 -20.63 -22.05 -26.94
N ILE A 380 -21.92 -21.76 -26.76
CA ILE A 380 -22.39 -20.60 -26.01
C ILE A 380 -22.06 -20.72 -24.53
N LYS A 381 -22.19 -21.93 -23.96
CA LYS A 381 -21.84 -22.20 -22.57
C LYS A 381 -20.34 -22.00 -22.35
N ASP A 382 -19.50 -22.54 -23.23
CA ASP A 382 -18.04 -22.42 -23.11
C ASP A 382 -17.58 -20.96 -23.25
N ALA A 383 -18.13 -20.20 -24.19
CA ALA A 383 -17.86 -18.76 -24.36
C ALA A 383 -18.31 -17.96 -23.11
N ARG A 384 -19.48 -18.27 -22.55
CA ARG A 384 -19.99 -17.63 -21.32
C ARG A 384 -19.11 -17.91 -20.12
N GLN A 385 -18.65 -19.15 -19.93
CA GLN A 385 -17.77 -19.52 -18.83
C GLN A 385 -16.43 -18.78 -18.94
N MET A 386 -15.84 -18.73 -20.14
CA MET A 386 -14.62 -17.99 -20.42
C MET A 386 -14.78 -16.50 -20.13
N ALA A 387 -15.88 -15.88 -20.58
CA ALA A 387 -16.15 -14.46 -20.29
C ALA A 387 -16.28 -14.19 -18.78
N MET A 388 -16.99 -15.05 -18.04
CA MET A 388 -17.10 -14.91 -16.57
C MET A 388 -15.73 -15.01 -15.88
N TYR A 389 -14.87 -15.92 -16.31
CA TYR A 389 -13.51 -16.08 -15.79
C TYR A 389 -12.67 -14.83 -16.04
N ILE A 390 -12.60 -14.37 -17.30
CA ILE A 390 -11.79 -13.22 -17.68
C ILE A 390 -12.30 -11.94 -17.00
N ILE A 391 -13.63 -11.73 -16.90
CA ILE A 391 -14.21 -10.60 -16.16
C ILE A 391 -13.77 -10.65 -14.69
N ARG A 392 -13.80 -11.81 -14.04
CA ARG A 392 -13.37 -11.95 -12.64
C ARG A 392 -11.91 -11.60 -12.46
N GLU A 393 -11.03 -12.13 -13.29
CA GLU A 393 -9.58 -11.91 -13.25
C GLU A 393 -9.20 -10.45 -13.50
N MET A 394 -9.80 -9.82 -14.50
CA MET A 394 -9.42 -8.47 -14.92
C MET A 394 -10.08 -7.35 -14.11
N THR A 395 -11.28 -7.57 -13.56
CA THR A 395 -12.07 -6.51 -12.94
C THR A 395 -12.21 -6.65 -11.43
N GLY A 396 -11.94 -7.84 -10.87
CA GLY A 396 -12.16 -8.12 -9.45
C GLY A 396 -13.65 -8.12 -9.01
N MET A 397 -14.62 -8.02 -9.95
CA MET A 397 -16.05 -8.03 -9.64
C MET A 397 -16.43 -9.22 -8.77
N SER A 398 -17.36 -9.02 -7.83
CA SER A 398 -17.91 -10.11 -7.02
C SER A 398 -18.68 -11.11 -7.89
N LEU A 399 -18.82 -12.35 -7.42
CA LEU A 399 -19.58 -13.38 -8.15
C LEU A 399 -21.05 -13.00 -8.35
N GLU A 400 -21.61 -12.22 -7.44
CA GLU A 400 -22.97 -11.71 -7.55
C GLU A 400 -23.11 -10.64 -8.64
N GLU A 401 -22.17 -9.69 -8.70
CA GLU A 401 -22.13 -8.66 -9.76
C GLU A 401 -21.94 -9.28 -11.13
N ILE A 402 -21.04 -10.26 -11.25
CA ILE A 402 -20.88 -11.02 -12.50
C ILE A 402 -22.19 -11.73 -12.88
N GLY A 403 -22.85 -12.37 -11.91
CA GLY A 403 -24.13 -13.02 -12.16
C GLY A 403 -25.20 -12.08 -12.70
N LYS A 404 -25.28 -10.84 -12.22
CA LYS A 404 -26.18 -9.79 -12.74
C LYS A 404 -25.89 -9.45 -14.20
N CYS A 405 -24.62 -9.48 -14.61
CA CYS A 405 -24.23 -9.22 -16.01
C CYS A 405 -24.62 -10.34 -16.97
N PHE A 406 -24.90 -11.55 -16.49
CA PHE A 406 -25.27 -12.73 -17.27
C PHE A 406 -26.69 -13.21 -16.96
N ASN A 407 -27.65 -12.31 -17.12
CA ASN A 407 -29.09 -12.58 -16.95
C ASN A 407 -29.47 -13.15 -15.59
N GLY A 408 -28.86 -12.61 -14.51
CA GLY A 408 -29.18 -12.98 -13.13
C GLY A 408 -28.71 -14.39 -12.71
N LYS A 409 -27.62 -14.89 -13.26
CA LYS A 409 -27.03 -16.17 -12.83
C LYS A 409 -26.67 -16.13 -11.36
N THR A 410 -26.94 -17.24 -10.67
CA THR A 410 -26.63 -17.35 -9.23
C THR A 410 -25.14 -17.40 -8.96
N HIS A 411 -24.73 -16.94 -7.79
CA HIS A 411 -23.36 -17.00 -7.29
C HIS A 411 -22.71 -18.38 -7.47
N SER A 412 -23.43 -19.47 -7.19
CA SER A 412 -22.95 -20.84 -7.36
C SER A 412 -22.69 -21.20 -8.83
N THR A 413 -23.55 -20.73 -9.76
CA THR A 413 -23.37 -20.93 -11.20
C THR A 413 -22.12 -20.20 -11.72
N VAL A 414 -21.91 -18.96 -11.28
CA VAL A 414 -20.72 -18.17 -11.67
C VAL A 414 -19.47 -18.82 -11.12
N LYS A 415 -19.45 -19.22 -9.85
CA LYS A 415 -18.31 -19.90 -9.24
C LYS A 415 -17.94 -21.18 -10.00
N HIS A 416 -18.92 -22.06 -10.24
CA HIS A 416 -18.69 -23.28 -11.00
C HIS A 416 -18.16 -23.00 -12.42
N SER A 417 -18.61 -21.91 -13.07
CA SER A 417 -18.14 -21.52 -14.39
C SER A 417 -16.66 -21.10 -14.37
N ILE A 418 -16.25 -20.33 -13.37
CA ILE A 418 -14.87 -19.88 -13.17
C ILE A 418 -13.97 -21.08 -12.86
N ASP A 419 -14.36 -21.93 -11.91
CA ASP A 419 -13.60 -23.14 -11.54
C ASP A 419 -13.43 -24.08 -12.75
N SER A 420 -14.47 -24.24 -13.59
CA SER A 420 -14.42 -25.07 -14.80
C SER A 420 -13.44 -24.54 -15.86
N VAL A 421 -13.27 -23.22 -15.97
CA VAL A 421 -12.29 -22.63 -16.90
C VAL A 421 -10.88 -22.81 -16.35
N ALA A 422 -10.66 -22.57 -15.05
CA ALA A 422 -9.38 -22.79 -14.40
C ALA A 422 -8.91 -24.24 -14.58
N ASP A 423 -9.78 -25.22 -14.31
CA ASP A 423 -9.50 -26.65 -14.51
C ASP A 423 -9.17 -27.01 -15.97
N LYS A 424 -9.81 -26.34 -16.95
CA LYS A 424 -9.49 -26.55 -18.36
C LYS A 424 -8.14 -25.96 -18.74
N MET A 425 -7.80 -24.78 -18.23
CA MET A 425 -6.50 -24.16 -18.46
C MET A 425 -5.33 -24.97 -17.91
N ASP A 426 -5.53 -25.67 -16.80
CA ASP A 426 -4.52 -26.56 -16.21
C ASP A 426 -4.28 -27.82 -17.05
N LYS A 427 -5.30 -28.29 -17.77
CA LYS A 427 -5.26 -29.55 -18.55
C LYS A 427 -4.93 -29.34 -20.02
N ASP A 428 -5.21 -28.16 -20.57
CA ASP A 428 -5.09 -27.83 -21.99
C ASP A 428 -4.30 -26.54 -22.19
N LYS A 429 -3.06 -26.68 -22.69
CA LYS A 429 -2.16 -25.55 -22.96
C LYS A 429 -2.64 -24.64 -24.09
N GLU A 430 -3.34 -25.19 -25.09
CA GLU A 430 -3.88 -24.39 -26.20
C GLU A 430 -5.03 -23.52 -25.69
N TYR A 431 -5.93 -24.09 -24.89
CA TYR A 431 -7.01 -23.36 -24.23
C TYR A 431 -6.49 -22.25 -23.30
N LYS A 432 -5.43 -22.55 -22.55
CA LYS A 432 -4.74 -21.55 -21.70
C LYS A 432 -4.18 -20.40 -22.53
N GLY A 433 -3.47 -20.70 -23.61
CA GLY A 433 -2.93 -19.68 -24.52
C GLY A 433 -4.01 -18.81 -25.16
N LEU A 434 -5.18 -19.38 -25.45
CA LEU A 434 -6.32 -18.66 -25.98
C LEU A 434 -6.89 -17.65 -24.96
N VAL A 435 -7.05 -18.06 -23.71
CA VAL A 435 -7.51 -17.18 -22.62
C VAL A 435 -6.51 -16.05 -22.34
N GLU A 436 -5.21 -16.37 -22.26
CA GLU A 436 -4.14 -15.40 -22.05
C GLU A 436 -4.03 -14.38 -23.20
N ASN A 437 -4.22 -14.80 -24.45
CA ASN A 437 -4.28 -13.90 -25.59
C ASN A 437 -5.46 -12.94 -25.52
N ILE A 438 -6.64 -13.39 -25.12
CA ILE A 438 -7.80 -12.50 -24.94
C ILE A 438 -7.51 -11.47 -23.85
N ILE A 439 -6.96 -11.89 -22.70
CA ILE A 439 -6.59 -10.99 -21.61
C ILE A 439 -5.60 -9.93 -22.13
N LYS A 440 -4.56 -10.35 -22.84
CA LYS A 440 -3.57 -9.45 -23.42
C LYS A 440 -4.18 -8.45 -24.39
N ASN A 441 -5.02 -8.91 -25.33
CA ASN A 441 -5.68 -8.04 -26.28
C ASN A 441 -6.60 -7.00 -25.62
N VAL A 442 -7.30 -7.37 -24.53
CA VAL A 442 -8.15 -6.41 -23.78
C VAL A 442 -7.29 -5.38 -23.03
N GLN A 443 -6.07 -5.73 -22.61
CA GLN A 443 -5.14 -4.81 -21.94
C GLN A 443 -4.44 -3.84 -22.90
N GLU A 444 -4.25 -4.24 -24.17
CA GLU A 444 -3.56 -3.43 -25.18
C GLU A 444 -4.49 -2.46 -25.94
N ILE A 445 -5.82 -2.57 -25.78
CA ILE A 445 -6.85 -1.70 -26.35
C ILE A 445 -7.34 -0.70 -25.30
#